data_4d8538630b516b0bcb8b05a6ae989a8d
#
_entry.id   4d8538630b516b0bcb8b05a6ae989a8d
#
_cell.length_a   1.000
_cell.length_b   1.000
_cell.length_c   1.000
_cell.angle_alpha   90.00
_cell.angle_beta   90.00
_cell.angle_gamma   90.00
#
_symmetry.space_group_name_H-M   'P 1'
#
loop_
_entity.id
_entity.type
_entity.pdbx_description
1 polymer ?
#
loop_
_entity_poly.entity_id
_entity_poly.type
_entity_poly.pdbx_seq_one_letter_code
_entity_poly.pdbx_strand_id
1 'polypeptide(L)'
;MKKRFLLTGICILFTIALFTNCKNDISKPNIVKITPEKYLNLKKKINKKTIIHFWFSYCSPCIKDFPELLKISKKNNIDIINVSSDKSDSKMQDNLEKVMSKLNIKDCYIIDYENLYPNGTKYIDILGDFAKKIELKEYTNPYYILIDESGKTIIATEEIEKLKKQIK
;
A
#
# COMPACT_ATOMS: atom_id res chain seq x y z
N MET A 1 -25.23 31.39 -47.96
CA MET A 1 -25.60 30.53 -46.79
C MET A 1 -24.87 29.19 -46.67
N LYS A 2 -24.03 28.75 -47.64
CA LYS A 2 -23.31 27.45 -47.57
C LYS A 2 -21.97 27.43 -46.81
N LYS A 3 -21.35 28.58 -46.50
CA LYS A 3 -20.04 28.63 -45.77
C LYS A 3 -20.14 28.51 -44.24
N ARG A 4 -21.30 28.78 -43.63
CA ARG A 4 -21.48 28.70 -42.16
C ARG A 4 -21.65 27.26 -41.63
N PHE A 5 -22.13 26.34 -42.45
CA PHE A 5 -22.32 24.93 -42.04
C PHE A 5 -21.01 24.14 -42.02
N LEU A 6 -19.99 24.57 -42.77
CA LEU A 6 -18.71 23.85 -42.86
C LEU A 6 -17.85 24.11 -41.58
N LEU A 7 -17.92 25.31 -41.00
CA LEU A 7 -17.16 25.64 -39.81
C LEU A 7 -17.68 24.93 -38.55
N THR A 8 -18.99 24.75 -38.43
CA THR A 8 -19.59 24.07 -37.27
C THR A 8 -19.28 22.56 -37.27
N GLY A 9 -19.19 21.93 -38.44
CA GLY A 9 -18.82 20.51 -38.55
C GLY A 9 -17.37 20.20 -38.12
N ILE A 10 -16.45 21.11 -38.40
CA ILE A 10 -15.03 20.96 -38.05
C ILE A 10 -14.78 21.13 -36.53
N CYS A 11 -15.51 22.04 -35.89
CA CYS A 11 -15.38 22.21 -34.43
C CYS A 11 -15.89 20.99 -33.63
N ILE A 12 -16.95 20.32 -34.08
CA ILE A 12 -17.50 19.15 -33.41
C ILE A 12 -16.55 17.94 -33.54
N LEU A 13 -15.90 17.77 -34.67
CA LEU A 13 -14.89 16.69 -34.87
C LEU A 13 -13.64 16.90 -34.02
N PHE A 14 -13.24 18.15 -33.76
CA PHE A 14 -12.05 18.46 -32.93
C PHE A 14 -12.30 18.25 -31.43
N THR A 15 -13.52 18.44 -30.95
CA THR A 15 -13.88 18.22 -29.54
C THR A 15 -13.96 16.73 -29.20
N ILE A 16 -14.34 15.86 -30.12
CA ILE A 16 -14.41 14.42 -29.89
C ILE A 16 -12.98 13.80 -29.78
N ALA A 17 -11.98 14.35 -30.47
CA ALA A 17 -10.61 13.86 -30.44
C ALA A 17 -9.88 14.13 -29.10
N LEU A 18 -10.39 15.05 -28.26
CA LEU A 18 -9.77 15.39 -26.98
C LEU A 18 -10.19 14.45 -25.83
N PHE A 19 -11.20 13.61 -26.01
CA PHE A 19 -11.70 12.72 -24.95
C PHE A 19 -11.18 11.28 -25.02
N THR A 20 -10.37 10.92 -26.02
CA THR A 20 -10.01 9.51 -26.26
C THR A 20 -8.65 9.09 -25.69
N ASN A 21 -7.96 9.91 -24.89
CA ASN A 21 -6.60 9.57 -24.42
C ASN A 21 -6.39 9.52 -22.90
N CYS A 22 -7.42 9.15 -22.13
CA CYS A 22 -7.20 8.64 -20.77
C CYS A 22 -7.03 7.10 -20.81
N LYS A 23 -5.96 6.61 -21.42
CA LYS A 23 -5.42 5.31 -21.04
C LYS A 23 -4.88 5.49 -19.61
N ASN A 24 -5.60 5.01 -18.61
CA ASN A 24 -5.03 4.71 -17.31
C ASN A 24 -3.96 3.63 -17.58
N ASP A 25 -2.73 4.05 -17.77
CA ASP A 25 -1.56 3.17 -17.70
C ASP A 25 -1.50 2.68 -16.26
N ILE A 26 -2.16 1.55 -16.00
CA ILE A 26 -2.05 0.84 -14.72
C ILE A 26 -0.65 0.23 -14.75
N SER A 27 0.35 1.01 -14.34
CA SER A 27 1.71 0.51 -14.17
C SER A 27 1.65 -0.69 -13.21
N LYS A 28 2.38 -1.76 -13.55
CA LYS A 28 2.48 -2.94 -12.68
C LYS A 28 2.93 -2.48 -11.29
N PRO A 29 2.29 -2.95 -10.21
CA PRO A 29 2.70 -2.61 -8.85
C PRO A 29 4.16 -3.01 -8.59
N ASN A 30 4.88 -2.16 -7.88
CA ASN A 30 6.25 -2.42 -7.47
C ASN A 30 6.25 -3.16 -6.12
N ILE A 31 6.81 -4.38 -6.10
CA ILE A 31 6.87 -5.24 -4.92
C ILE A 31 8.35 -5.47 -4.58
N VAL A 32 8.76 -5.07 -3.37
CA VAL A 32 10.14 -5.15 -2.90
C VAL A 32 10.25 -6.05 -1.68
N LYS A 33 11.16 -7.04 -1.69
CA LYS A 33 11.42 -7.91 -0.54
C LYS A 33 12.09 -7.15 0.61
N ILE A 34 11.54 -7.30 1.84
CA ILE A 34 12.02 -6.62 3.03
C ILE A 34 12.43 -7.61 4.13
N THR A 35 13.63 -7.42 4.69
CA THR A 35 14.11 -8.11 5.90
C THR A 35 13.88 -7.22 7.14
N PRO A 36 13.98 -7.74 8.37
CA PRO A 36 13.89 -6.92 9.59
C PRO A 36 14.89 -5.75 9.58
N GLU A 37 16.13 -5.96 9.16
CA GLU A 37 17.15 -4.91 9.09
C GLU A 37 16.77 -3.81 8.08
N LYS A 38 16.28 -4.22 6.90
CA LYS A 38 15.80 -3.26 5.89
C LYS A 38 14.60 -2.47 6.40
N TYR A 39 13.68 -3.12 7.13
CA TYR A 39 12.54 -2.44 7.75
C TYR A 39 13.00 -1.40 8.79
N LEU A 40 13.91 -1.77 9.71
CA LEU A 40 14.44 -0.85 10.72
C LEU A 40 15.19 0.32 10.07
N ASN A 41 15.95 0.07 8.99
CA ASN A 41 16.61 1.11 8.23
C ASN A 41 15.62 2.03 7.47
N LEU A 42 14.53 1.46 6.94
CA LEU A 42 13.45 2.23 6.34
C LEU A 42 12.80 3.14 7.38
N LYS A 43 12.47 2.60 8.55
CA LYS A 43 11.88 3.34 9.67
C LYS A 43 12.74 4.53 10.11
N LYS A 44 14.07 4.36 10.19
CA LYS A 44 15.02 5.44 10.53
C LYS A 44 15.10 6.56 9.49
N LYS A 45 14.70 6.30 8.26
CA LYS A 45 14.70 7.30 7.15
C LYS A 45 13.39 8.07 7.04
N ILE A 46 12.39 7.74 7.86
CA ILE A 46 11.12 8.45 7.88
C ILE A 46 11.37 9.86 8.42
N ASN A 47 11.06 10.85 7.59
CA ASN A 47 11.20 12.28 7.90
C ASN A 47 9.89 13.04 7.71
N LYS A 48 8.78 12.29 7.58
CA LYS A 48 7.41 12.78 7.44
C LYS A 48 6.49 11.86 8.21
N LYS A 49 5.41 12.39 8.77
CA LYS A 49 4.38 11.55 9.43
C LYS A 49 3.93 10.43 8.49
N THR A 50 4.04 9.19 8.94
CA THR A 50 3.87 8.00 8.10
C THR A 50 3.05 6.94 8.81
N ILE A 51 2.15 6.27 8.08
CA ILE A 51 1.45 5.07 8.52
C ILE A 51 2.16 3.87 7.89
N ILE A 52 2.66 2.95 8.71
CA ILE A 52 3.08 1.63 8.24
C ILE A 52 1.88 0.71 8.40
N HIS A 53 1.43 0.13 7.29
CA HIS A 53 0.27 -0.75 7.22
C HIS A 53 0.72 -2.18 6.92
N PHE A 54 0.58 -3.05 7.92
CA PHE A 54 0.77 -4.50 7.73
C PHE A 54 -0.55 -5.14 7.30
N TRP A 55 -0.50 -5.94 6.24
CA TRP A 55 -1.67 -6.55 5.63
C TRP A 55 -1.31 -7.81 4.83
N PHE A 56 -2.28 -8.48 4.25
CA PHE A 56 -2.07 -9.50 3.21
C PHE A 56 -3.26 -9.58 2.26
N SER A 57 -3.03 -10.12 1.08
CA SER A 57 -3.98 -10.03 -0.04
C SER A 57 -5.29 -10.82 0.15
N TYR A 58 -5.37 -11.71 1.14
CA TYR A 58 -6.58 -12.43 1.53
C TYR A 58 -7.23 -11.89 2.81
N CYS A 59 -6.72 -10.79 3.35
CA CYS A 59 -7.25 -10.15 4.55
C CYS A 59 -8.46 -9.27 4.21
N SER A 60 -9.67 -9.80 4.37
CA SER A 60 -10.91 -9.03 4.11
C SER A 60 -11.00 -7.71 4.87
N PRO A 61 -10.69 -7.62 6.18
CA PRO A 61 -10.68 -6.35 6.90
C PRO A 61 -9.67 -5.36 6.30
N CYS A 62 -8.45 -5.81 5.97
CA CYS A 62 -7.42 -4.96 5.39
C CYS A 62 -7.89 -4.31 4.07
N ILE A 63 -8.50 -5.12 3.19
CA ILE A 63 -9.01 -4.65 1.90
C ILE A 63 -10.18 -3.68 2.09
N LYS A 64 -11.06 -3.94 3.06
CA LYS A 64 -12.21 -3.09 3.37
C LYS A 64 -11.77 -1.73 3.92
N ASP A 65 -10.74 -1.71 4.78
CA ASP A 65 -10.29 -0.49 5.45
C ASP A 65 -9.38 0.38 4.55
N PHE A 66 -8.82 -0.20 3.48
CA PHE A 66 -7.84 0.50 2.65
C PHE A 66 -8.34 1.80 2.02
N PRO A 67 -9.57 1.92 1.50
CA PRO A 67 -10.10 3.20 0.99
C PRO A 67 -10.14 4.30 2.06
N GLU A 68 -10.49 3.95 3.30
CA GLU A 68 -10.50 4.91 4.41
C GLU A 68 -9.06 5.30 4.81
N LEU A 69 -8.12 4.35 4.80
CA LEU A 69 -6.70 4.60 5.02
C LEU A 69 -6.14 5.60 4.01
N LEU A 70 -6.45 5.44 2.72
CA LEU A 70 -6.07 6.38 1.66
C LEU A 70 -6.67 7.78 1.88
N LYS A 71 -7.93 7.85 2.31
CA LYS A 71 -8.60 9.11 2.62
C LYS A 71 -7.94 9.84 3.77
N ILE A 72 -7.59 9.12 4.84
CA ILE A 72 -6.84 9.65 6.00
C ILE A 72 -5.49 10.21 5.55
N SER A 73 -4.72 9.42 4.81
CA SER A 73 -3.42 9.78 4.25
C SER A 73 -3.51 11.08 3.45
N LYS A 74 -4.39 11.12 2.46
CA LYS A 74 -4.56 12.28 1.58
C LYS A 74 -4.99 13.54 2.34
N LYS A 75 -5.99 13.42 3.23
CA LYS A 75 -6.53 14.55 4.00
C LYS A 75 -5.48 15.19 4.90
N ASN A 76 -4.60 14.39 5.50
CA ASN A 76 -3.67 14.82 6.52
C ASN A 76 -2.22 14.91 6.02
N ASN A 77 -2.00 14.71 4.71
CA ASN A 77 -0.68 14.69 4.10
C ASN A 77 0.30 13.70 4.78
N ILE A 78 -0.19 12.49 5.08
CA ILE A 78 0.53 11.40 5.74
C ILE A 78 0.90 10.36 4.70
N ASP A 79 2.14 9.87 4.71
CA ASP A 79 2.57 8.82 3.81
C ASP A 79 2.10 7.45 4.29
N ILE A 80 1.92 6.49 3.37
CA ILE A 80 1.61 5.10 3.68
C ILE A 80 2.73 4.22 3.16
N ILE A 81 3.27 3.37 4.04
CA ILE A 81 4.17 2.28 3.69
C ILE A 81 3.41 0.97 3.87
N ASN A 82 3.15 0.28 2.78
CA ASN A 82 2.48 -1.02 2.82
C ASN A 82 3.50 -2.14 2.99
N VAL A 83 3.30 -3.01 3.96
CA VAL A 83 4.11 -4.20 4.21
C VAL A 83 3.19 -5.42 4.19
N SER A 84 3.33 -6.23 3.15
CA SER A 84 2.52 -7.45 3.00
C SER A 84 3.19 -8.64 3.67
N SER A 85 2.38 -9.44 4.34
CA SER A 85 2.76 -10.74 4.85
C SER A 85 2.44 -11.89 3.87
N ASP A 86 2.08 -11.61 2.64
CA ASP A 86 1.96 -12.65 1.61
C ASP A 86 3.30 -13.37 1.39
N LYS A 87 3.24 -14.65 1.05
CA LYS A 87 4.43 -15.37 0.61
C LYS A 87 4.84 -14.95 -0.79
N SER A 88 6.14 -15.00 -1.08
CA SER A 88 6.68 -14.73 -2.42
C SER A 88 6.51 -15.91 -3.39
N ASP A 89 5.66 -16.90 -3.07
CA ASP A 89 5.29 -17.93 -4.05
C ASP A 89 4.37 -17.33 -5.15
N SER A 90 4.45 -17.89 -6.35
CA SER A 90 3.80 -17.32 -7.54
C SER A 90 2.31 -17.06 -7.36
N LYS A 91 1.58 -17.98 -6.70
CA LYS A 91 0.13 -17.88 -6.53
C LYS A 91 -0.29 -16.74 -5.59
N MET A 92 0.41 -16.57 -4.47
CA MET A 92 0.12 -15.49 -3.52
C MET A 92 0.57 -14.15 -4.08
N GLN A 93 1.70 -14.11 -4.77
CA GLN A 93 2.18 -12.91 -5.44
C GLN A 93 1.22 -12.43 -6.53
N ASP A 94 0.69 -13.33 -7.36
CA ASP A 94 -0.30 -12.99 -8.39
C ASP A 94 -1.58 -12.38 -7.78
N ASN A 95 -2.03 -12.92 -6.63
CA ASN A 95 -3.17 -12.37 -5.92
C ASN A 95 -2.85 -10.99 -5.32
N LEU A 96 -1.69 -10.83 -4.73
CA LEU A 96 -1.21 -9.55 -4.20
C LEU A 96 -1.20 -8.48 -5.30
N GLU A 97 -0.63 -8.76 -6.47
CA GLU A 97 -0.61 -7.84 -7.61
C GLU A 97 -2.02 -7.45 -8.07
N LYS A 98 -2.96 -8.41 -8.12
CA LYS A 98 -4.37 -8.14 -8.46
C LYS A 98 -5.04 -7.23 -7.45
N VAL A 99 -4.86 -7.49 -6.16
CA VAL A 99 -5.45 -6.69 -5.09
C VAL A 99 -4.84 -5.30 -5.05
N MET A 100 -3.51 -5.18 -5.19
CA MET A 100 -2.81 -3.90 -5.26
C MET A 100 -3.33 -3.06 -6.44
N SER A 101 -3.47 -3.64 -7.61
CA SER A 101 -4.01 -2.96 -8.79
C SER A 101 -5.44 -2.48 -8.57
N LYS A 102 -6.31 -3.32 -7.97
CA LYS A 102 -7.69 -2.97 -7.63
C LYS A 102 -7.79 -1.83 -6.63
N LEU A 103 -6.88 -1.78 -5.65
CA LEU A 103 -6.82 -0.76 -4.60
C LEU A 103 -5.96 0.46 -4.99
N ASN A 104 -5.39 0.47 -6.20
CA ASN A 104 -4.46 1.50 -6.67
C ASN A 104 -3.23 1.67 -5.75
N ILE A 105 -2.73 0.56 -5.20
CA ILE A 105 -1.49 0.52 -4.43
C ILE A 105 -0.33 0.39 -5.42
N LYS A 106 0.56 1.38 -5.45
CA LYS A 106 1.70 1.38 -6.39
C LYS A 106 2.89 0.63 -5.84
N ASP A 107 3.18 0.79 -4.55
CA ASP A 107 4.36 0.24 -3.90
C ASP A 107 3.98 -0.58 -2.67
N CYS A 108 4.60 -1.75 -2.52
CA CYS A 108 4.43 -2.62 -1.36
C CYS A 108 5.73 -3.35 -1.06
N TYR A 109 6.06 -3.44 0.21
CA TYR A 109 7.07 -4.36 0.68
C TYR A 109 6.45 -5.73 0.97
N ILE A 110 7.18 -6.81 0.66
CA ILE A 110 6.80 -8.19 1.02
C ILE A 110 7.89 -8.78 1.91
N ILE A 111 7.50 -9.46 2.98
CA ILE A 111 8.47 -10.08 3.89
C ILE A 111 9.29 -11.13 3.12
N ASP A 112 10.61 -11.06 3.24
CA ASP A 112 11.55 -11.94 2.53
C ASP A 112 11.69 -13.29 3.26
N TYR A 113 10.68 -14.15 3.12
CA TYR A 113 10.66 -15.46 3.79
C TYR A 113 11.77 -16.40 3.34
N GLU A 114 12.11 -16.40 2.05
CA GLU A 114 13.06 -17.33 1.46
C GLU A 114 14.48 -17.13 2.02
N ASN A 115 14.89 -15.88 2.16
CA ASN A 115 16.21 -15.56 2.70
C ASN A 115 16.26 -15.64 4.23
N LEU A 116 15.15 -15.41 4.91
CA LEU A 116 15.11 -15.44 6.38
C LEU A 116 15.00 -16.87 6.93
N TYR A 117 14.36 -17.78 6.19
CA TYR A 117 13.97 -19.11 6.68
C TYR A 117 14.03 -20.19 5.56
N PRO A 118 15.23 -20.53 5.06
CA PRO A 118 15.38 -21.41 3.89
C PRO A 118 14.91 -22.86 4.14
N ASN A 119 14.68 -23.30 5.39
CA ASN A 119 14.52 -24.69 5.76
C ASN A 119 13.11 -25.09 6.23
N GLY A 120 12.06 -24.54 5.65
CA GLY A 120 10.69 -25.07 5.85
C GLY A 120 10.03 -24.69 7.19
N THR A 121 10.50 -23.63 7.85
CA THR A 121 9.84 -23.06 9.05
C THR A 121 8.38 -22.74 8.77
N LYS A 122 7.51 -23.03 9.73
CA LYS A 122 6.06 -22.71 9.58
C LYS A 122 5.86 -21.21 9.39
N TYR A 123 4.96 -20.86 8.49
CA TYR A 123 4.64 -19.47 8.15
C TYR A 123 4.31 -18.59 9.37
N ILE A 124 3.54 -19.11 10.32
CA ILE A 124 3.16 -18.37 11.53
C ILE A 124 4.37 -18.04 12.41
N ASP A 125 5.33 -18.96 12.49
CA ASP A 125 6.55 -18.77 13.28
C ASP A 125 7.44 -17.69 12.65
N ILE A 126 7.45 -17.61 11.33
CA ILE A 126 8.19 -16.59 10.57
C ILE A 126 7.64 -15.20 10.84
N LEU A 127 6.31 -15.04 10.81
CA LEU A 127 5.65 -13.76 11.10
C LEU A 127 5.94 -13.31 12.54
N GLY A 128 5.83 -14.21 13.49
CA GLY A 128 6.14 -13.93 14.90
C GLY A 128 7.61 -13.51 15.11
N ASP A 129 8.54 -14.19 14.44
CA ASP A 129 9.96 -13.86 14.52
C ASP A 129 10.28 -12.53 13.82
N PHE A 130 9.69 -12.27 12.65
CA PHE A 130 9.81 -10.96 11.99
C PHE A 130 9.30 -9.85 12.90
N ALA A 131 8.10 -9.99 13.47
CA ALA A 131 7.51 -9.02 14.38
C ALA A 131 8.41 -8.76 15.60
N LYS A 132 8.94 -9.82 16.23
CA LYS A 132 9.88 -9.70 17.35
C LYS A 132 11.15 -8.94 16.97
N LYS A 133 11.72 -9.23 15.80
CA LYS A 133 12.95 -8.56 15.31
C LYS A 133 12.75 -7.08 14.98
N ILE A 134 11.52 -6.67 14.65
CA ILE A 134 11.17 -5.26 14.42
C ILE A 134 10.50 -4.60 15.64
N GLU A 135 10.57 -5.25 16.80
CA GLU A 135 10.09 -4.75 18.10
C GLU A 135 8.57 -4.51 18.17
N LEU A 136 7.78 -5.27 17.38
CA LEU A 136 6.33 -5.28 17.53
C LEU A 136 5.93 -6.19 18.69
N LYS A 137 5.07 -5.70 19.58
CA LYS A 137 4.54 -6.48 20.70
C LYS A 137 3.56 -7.54 20.24
N GLU A 138 2.78 -7.23 19.21
CA GLU A 138 1.76 -8.09 18.63
C GLU A 138 1.85 -7.99 17.11
N TYR A 139 1.46 -9.05 16.42
CA TYR A 139 1.38 -9.08 14.97
C TYR A 139 0.04 -9.65 14.54
N THR A 140 -0.77 -8.78 13.98
CA THR A 140 -2.06 -9.12 13.39
C THR A 140 -2.19 -8.50 12.00
N ASN A 141 -3.22 -8.82 11.27
CA ASN A 141 -3.58 -8.16 10.03
C ASN A 141 -5.08 -7.83 10.03
N PRO A 142 -5.47 -6.57 9.86
CA PRO A 142 -4.61 -5.40 9.63
C PRO A 142 -3.85 -4.97 10.89
N TYR A 143 -2.69 -4.32 10.70
CA TYR A 143 -1.98 -3.64 11.78
C TYR A 143 -1.43 -2.31 11.28
N TYR A 144 -1.64 -1.25 12.05
CA TYR A 144 -1.27 0.11 11.67
C TYR A 144 -0.30 0.67 12.69
N ILE A 145 0.81 1.24 12.22
CA ILE A 145 1.77 1.94 13.06
C ILE A 145 1.86 3.37 12.54
N LEU A 146 1.41 4.34 13.32
CA LEU A 146 1.62 5.76 13.04
C LEU A 146 2.96 6.21 13.61
N ILE A 147 3.79 6.78 12.77
CA ILE A 147 5.13 7.24 13.10
C ILE A 147 5.19 8.75 12.82
N ASP A 148 5.81 9.51 13.72
CA ASP A 148 6.09 10.94 13.52
C ASP A 148 7.32 11.19 12.64
N GLU A 149 7.62 12.45 12.38
CA GLU A 149 8.71 12.90 11.53
C GLU A 149 10.10 12.54 12.10
N SER A 150 10.19 12.19 13.38
CA SER A 150 11.43 11.74 14.04
C SER A 150 11.62 10.23 13.99
N GLY A 151 10.67 9.48 13.41
CA GLY A 151 10.67 8.01 13.38
C GLY A 151 10.12 7.37 14.66
N LYS A 152 9.56 8.16 15.60
CA LYS A 152 8.97 7.66 16.84
C LYS A 152 7.55 7.18 16.60
N THR A 153 7.22 6.02 17.15
CA THR A 153 5.86 5.48 17.12
C THR A 153 4.92 6.29 18.02
N ILE A 154 3.85 6.83 17.43
CA ILE A 154 2.76 7.53 18.12
C ILE A 154 1.74 6.51 18.64
N ILE A 155 1.33 5.59 17.78
CA ILE A 155 0.40 4.49 18.11
C ILE A 155 0.69 3.28 17.23
N ALA A 156 0.44 2.10 17.78
CA ALA A 156 0.39 0.84 17.06
C ALA A 156 -0.93 0.15 17.41
N THR A 157 -1.74 -0.23 16.40
CA THR A 157 -3.12 -0.72 16.62
C THR A 157 -3.61 -1.54 15.43
N GLU A 158 -4.52 -2.48 15.68
CA GLU A 158 -5.27 -3.22 14.66
C GLU A 158 -6.58 -2.50 14.21
N GLU A 159 -6.96 -1.44 14.91
CA GLU A 159 -8.21 -0.73 14.68
C GLU A 159 -8.00 0.60 13.96
N ILE A 160 -8.52 0.73 12.74
CA ILE A 160 -8.45 1.97 11.96
C ILE A 160 -9.12 3.15 12.67
N GLU A 161 -10.14 2.91 13.49
CA GLU A 161 -10.80 3.96 14.26
C GLU A 161 -9.93 4.53 15.38
N LYS A 162 -9.08 3.71 16.01
CA LYS A 162 -8.07 4.20 16.98
C LYS A 162 -6.99 5.01 16.27
N LEU A 163 -6.54 4.56 15.10
CA LEU A 163 -5.61 5.31 14.26
C LEU A 163 -6.15 6.71 13.90
N LYS A 164 -7.42 6.80 13.47
CA LYS A 164 -8.08 8.06 13.11
C LYS A 164 -8.12 9.07 14.26
N LYS A 165 -8.34 8.60 15.49
CA LYS A 165 -8.37 9.47 16.69
C LYS A 165 -7.02 10.13 16.97
N GLN A 166 -5.90 9.50 16.61
CA GLN A 166 -4.55 10.02 16.83
C GLN A 166 -4.08 11.00 15.72
N ILE A 167 -4.79 11.04 14.62
CA ILE A 167 -4.43 11.88 13.46
C ILE A 167 -5.15 13.24 13.48
N LYS A 168 -6.13 13.40 14.33
CA LYS A 168 -6.94 14.63 14.45
C LYS A 168 -6.15 15.82 14.98
#